data_6dd9b3a96a35b88b38b088f0ff7c04b5
#
_entry.id   6dd9b3a96a35b88b38b088f0ff7c04b5
#
_cell.length_a   1.000
_cell.length_b   1.000
_cell.length_c   1.000
_cell.angle_alpha   90.00
_cell.angle_beta   90.00
_cell.angle_gamma   90.00
#
_symmetry.space_group_name_H-M   'P 1'
#
loop_
_entity.id
_entity.type
_entity.pdbx_description
1 polymer ?
#
loop_
_entity_poly.entity_id
_entity_poly.type
_entity_poly.pdbx_seq_one_letter_code
_entity_poly.pdbx_strand_id
1 'polypeptide(L)'
;MGFLAFLIGYGFQELFGIQSVILGGFHRSTDTDFQNYQIGTFCVMAMAFIAAYVYSLGRLLDRVNNNDLYPISLYYYAVRVVVACTAAAVVRHTADVYGGLDGNPVLLLVAFGIGFAPDLFIVAMTRRGFQALKNWGSRDDPAPTTRPRSLTLLMIDDLSRDKIDRLSEPGIDNAQILARQNPFLLLPRLPYDLGLIVDWIGQAQLYVLVKDEKLAALREIFIRDVFDLHVRLQCDHARPAICTALGISDAEAAALVRQLDEDPSFARLREVRVALVP
;
A
#
# COMPACT_ATOMS: atom_id res chain seq x y z
N MET A 1 -16.42 -14.34 1.30
CA MET A 1 -15.01 -14.79 1.44
C MET A 1 -14.69 -15.26 2.85
N GLY A 2 -14.88 -14.50 3.93
CA GLY A 2 -14.60 -14.98 5.31
C GLY A 2 -15.40 -16.23 5.71
N PHE A 3 -16.66 -16.33 5.30
CA PHE A 3 -17.47 -17.53 5.49
C PHE A 3 -16.93 -18.75 4.72
N LEU A 4 -16.35 -18.53 3.53
CA LEU A 4 -15.73 -19.60 2.74
C LEU A 4 -14.43 -20.10 3.41
N ALA A 5 -13.61 -19.20 3.94
CA ALA A 5 -12.41 -19.57 4.70
C ALA A 5 -12.75 -20.30 6.00
N PHE A 6 -13.84 -19.91 6.67
CA PHE A 6 -14.38 -20.60 7.83
C PHE A 6 -14.92 -21.99 7.46
N LEU A 7 -15.70 -22.10 6.37
CA LEU A 7 -16.20 -23.38 5.86
C LEU A 7 -15.06 -24.31 5.43
N ILE A 8 -14.02 -23.79 4.78
CA ILE A 8 -12.85 -24.58 4.40
C ILE A 8 -12.12 -25.08 5.67
N GLY A 9 -11.91 -24.21 6.67
CA GLY A 9 -11.27 -24.58 7.91
C GLY A 9 -12.04 -25.63 8.72
N TYR A 10 -13.37 -25.45 8.84
CA TYR A 10 -14.23 -26.32 9.63
C TYR A 10 -14.71 -27.53 8.84
N GLY A 11 -15.08 -27.34 7.58
CA GLY A 11 -15.59 -28.42 6.73
C GLY A 11 -14.54 -29.45 6.34
N PHE A 12 -13.25 -29.08 6.24
CA PHE A 12 -12.17 -30.05 6.04
C PHE A 12 -12.01 -31.02 7.23
N GLN A 13 -12.26 -30.55 8.44
CA GLN A 13 -12.20 -31.37 9.63
C GLN A 13 -13.30 -32.43 9.64
N GLU A 14 -14.54 -32.06 9.29
CA GLU A 14 -15.67 -33.00 9.26
C GLU A 14 -15.65 -33.97 8.06
N LEU A 15 -15.26 -33.47 6.88
CA LEU A 15 -15.27 -34.27 5.65
C LEU A 15 -14.10 -35.26 5.54
N PHE A 16 -12.94 -34.94 6.09
CA PHE A 16 -11.72 -35.72 5.89
C PHE A 16 -11.05 -36.16 7.18
N GLY A 17 -11.60 -35.86 8.33
CA GLY A 17 -10.99 -36.17 9.64
C GLY A 17 -9.64 -35.47 9.87
N ILE A 18 -9.32 -34.48 9.06
CA ILE A 18 -8.07 -33.74 9.14
C ILE A 18 -8.27 -32.57 10.11
N GLN A 19 -7.38 -32.42 11.07
CA GLN A 19 -7.39 -31.29 12.00
C GLN A 19 -7.24 -29.97 11.23
N SER A 20 -8.16 -29.04 11.47
CA SER A 20 -8.03 -27.68 10.93
C SER A 20 -6.86 -26.97 11.60
N VAL A 21 -5.79 -26.73 10.85
CA VAL A 21 -4.62 -25.98 11.32
C VAL A 21 -5.03 -24.54 11.72
N ILE A 22 -6.08 -24.00 11.11
CA ILE A 22 -6.56 -22.64 11.39
C ILE A 22 -7.19 -22.55 12.79
N LEU A 23 -7.96 -23.56 13.22
CA LEU A 23 -8.65 -23.54 14.51
C LEU A 23 -7.88 -24.29 15.59
N GLY A 24 -7.21 -25.38 15.23
CA GLY A 24 -6.52 -26.27 16.18
C GLY A 24 -5.04 -25.96 16.39
N GLY A 25 -4.42 -25.21 15.47
CA GLY A 25 -2.98 -24.91 15.54
C GLY A 25 -2.13 -26.18 15.62
N PHE A 26 -1.27 -26.24 16.64
CA PHE A 26 -0.38 -27.38 16.92
C PHE A 26 -1.00 -28.40 17.90
N HIS A 27 -2.20 -28.14 18.43
CA HIS A 27 -2.88 -29.07 19.36
C HIS A 27 -3.45 -30.27 18.63
N ARG A 28 -3.43 -31.44 19.30
CA ARG A 28 -3.99 -32.67 18.75
C ARG A 28 -5.44 -32.87 19.22
N SER A 29 -6.27 -33.48 18.41
CA SER A 29 -7.68 -33.79 18.75
C SER A 29 -7.84 -34.70 19.98
N THR A 30 -6.75 -35.36 20.43
CA THR A 30 -6.71 -36.19 21.64
C THR A 30 -6.50 -35.40 22.93
N ASP A 31 -6.15 -34.12 22.84
CA ASP A 31 -5.91 -33.29 24.01
C ASP A 31 -7.25 -32.93 24.67
N THR A 32 -7.32 -33.00 25.98
CA THR A 32 -8.56 -32.80 26.76
C THR A 32 -9.10 -31.36 26.60
N ASP A 33 -8.24 -30.40 26.32
CA ASP A 33 -8.58 -28.99 26.16
C ASP A 33 -8.72 -28.52 24.69
N PHE A 34 -8.68 -29.45 23.74
CA PHE A 34 -8.72 -29.17 22.32
C PHE A 34 -9.96 -28.34 21.90
N GLN A 35 -11.13 -28.71 22.43
CA GLN A 35 -12.37 -27.95 22.13
C GLN A 35 -12.32 -26.55 22.70
N ASN A 36 -11.82 -26.36 23.92
CA ASN A 36 -11.68 -25.05 24.55
C ASN A 36 -10.70 -24.17 23.75
N TYR A 37 -9.61 -24.76 23.25
CA TYR A 37 -8.65 -24.09 22.41
C TYR A 37 -9.26 -23.64 21.09
N GLN A 38 -10.03 -24.50 20.42
CA GLN A 38 -10.75 -24.15 19.18
C GLN A 38 -11.76 -23.00 19.39
N ILE A 39 -12.53 -23.06 20.50
CA ILE A 39 -13.47 -22.00 20.85
C ILE A 39 -12.72 -20.69 21.08
N GLY A 40 -11.60 -20.72 21.82
CA GLY A 40 -10.75 -19.54 22.04
C GLY A 40 -10.22 -18.94 20.74
N THR A 41 -9.75 -19.78 19.82
CA THR A 41 -9.29 -19.33 18.48
C THR A 41 -10.43 -18.72 17.68
N PHE A 42 -11.61 -19.34 17.72
CA PHE A 42 -12.79 -18.81 17.08
C PHE A 42 -13.19 -17.44 17.64
N CYS A 43 -13.16 -17.24 18.96
CA CYS A 43 -13.45 -15.95 19.59
C CYS A 43 -12.47 -14.86 19.14
N VAL A 44 -11.18 -15.17 19.07
CA VAL A 44 -10.13 -14.25 18.61
C VAL A 44 -10.35 -13.87 17.14
N MET A 45 -10.65 -14.84 16.27
CA MET A 45 -10.98 -14.60 14.87
C MET A 45 -12.27 -13.77 14.72
N ALA A 46 -13.30 -14.04 15.53
CA ALA A 46 -14.56 -13.30 15.52
C ALA A 46 -14.36 -11.82 15.90
N MET A 47 -13.51 -11.53 16.89
CA MET A 47 -13.17 -10.14 17.26
C MET A 47 -12.45 -9.41 16.13
N ALA A 48 -11.50 -10.06 15.48
CA ALA A 48 -10.81 -9.48 14.30
C ALA A 48 -11.79 -9.29 13.13
N PHE A 49 -12.70 -10.24 12.91
CA PHE A 49 -13.76 -10.14 11.90
C PHE A 49 -14.65 -8.93 12.15
N ILE A 50 -15.17 -8.77 13.38
CA ILE A 50 -16.05 -7.65 13.74
C ILE A 50 -15.34 -6.32 13.50
N ALA A 51 -14.10 -6.17 13.94
CA ALA A 51 -13.33 -4.95 13.75
C ALA A 51 -13.09 -4.62 12.27
N ALA A 52 -12.67 -5.62 11.49
CA ALA A 52 -12.46 -5.46 10.04
C ALA A 52 -13.76 -5.15 9.31
N TYR A 53 -14.87 -5.77 9.71
CA TYR A 53 -16.18 -5.54 9.14
C TYR A 53 -16.70 -4.14 9.41
N VAL A 54 -16.64 -3.68 10.68
CA VAL A 54 -17.08 -2.32 11.07
C VAL A 54 -16.26 -1.26 10.35
N TYR A 55 -14.95 -1.42 10.30
CA TYR A 55 -14.08 -0.52 9.53
C TYR A 55 -14.45 -0.49 8.05
N SER A 56 -14.63 -1.67 7.44
CA SER A 56 -14.98 -1.79 6.02
C SER A 56 -16.34 -1.20 5.71
N LEU A 57 -17.31 -1.38 6.63
CA LEU A 57 -18.65 -0.81 6.48
C LEU A 57 -18.62 0.72 6.56
N GLY A 58 -17.86 1.30 7.50
CA GLY A 58 -17.67 2.74 7.60
C GLY A 58 -17.09 3.33 6.31
N ARG A 59 -16.02 2.73 5.80
CA ARG A 59 -15.40 3.15 4.53
C ARG A 59 -16.33 2.97 3.32
N LEU A 60 -17.13 1.91 3.32
CA LEU A 60 -18.11 1.68 2.27
C LEU A 60 -19.21 2.75 2.26
N LEU A 61 -19.70 3.14 3.44
CA LEU A 61 -20.69 4.21 3.58
C LEU A 61 -20.14 5.56 3.10
N ASP A 62 -18.89 5.89 3.46
CA ASP A 62 -18.22 7.09 2.97
C ASP A 62 -18.15 7.12 1.44
N ARG A 63 -17.88 5.97 0.81
CA ARG A 63 -17.83 5.86 -0.65
C ARG A 63 -19.19 5.97 -1.31
N VAL A 64 -20.21 5.36 -0.72
CA VAL A 64 -21.60 5.51 -1.21
C VAL A 64 -22.03 6.98 -1.16
N ASN A 65 -21.75 7.67 -0.06
CA ASN A 65 -22.08 9.08 0.10
C ASN A 65 -21.34 9.99 -0.91
N ASN A 66 -20.13 9.60 -1.31
CA ASN A 66 -19.32 10.33 -2.29
C ASN A 66 -19.58 9.88 -3.74
N ASN A 67 -20.56 9.00 -3.99
CA ASN A 67 -20.82 8.35 -5.30
C ASN A 67 -19.57 7.69 -5.92
N ASP A 68 -18.70 7.12 -5.07
CA ASP A 68 -17.38 6.58 -5.40
C ASP A 68 -17.31 5.06 -5.15
N LEU A 69 -18.36 4.33 -5.48
CA LEU A 69 -18.43 2.89 -5.29
C LEU A 69 -18.03 2.13 -6.57
N TYR A 70 -16.81 1.59 -6.58
CA TYR A 70 -16.33 0.72 -7.66
C TYR A 70 -16.30 -0.75 -7.21
N PRO A 71 -16.54 -1.72 -8.13
CA PRO A 71 -16.52 -3.14 -7.79
C PRO A 71 -15.21 -3.61 -7.15
N ILE A 72 -14.07 -3.02 -7.53
CA ILE A 72 -12.75 -3.36 -6.97
C ILE A 72 -12.66 -3.07 -5.47
N SER A 73 -13.36 -2.05 -4.98
CA SER A 73 -13.40 -1.70 -3.56
C SER A 73 -14.00 -2.82 -2.71
N LEU A 74 -15.01 -3.51 -3.22
CA LEU A 74 -15.63 -4.65 -2.52
C LEU A 74 -14.65 -5.82 -2.38
N TYR A 75 -13.84 -6.07 -3.41
CA TYR A 75 -12.78 -7.09 -3.33
C TYR A 75 -11.73 -6.73 -2.29
N TYR A 76 -11.31 -5.47 -2.25
CA TYR A 76 -10.35 -4.98 -1.27
C TYR A 76 -10.83 -5.22 0.17
N TYR A 77 -12.09 -4.86 0.47
CA TYR A 77 -12.66 -5.09 1.80
C TYR A 77 -12.85 -6.58 2.11
N ALA A 78 -13.23 -7.40 1.13
CA ALA A 78 -13.33 -8.83 1.32
C ALA A 78 -11.98 -9.47 1.65
N VAL A 79 -10.93 -9.11 0.91
CA VAL A 79 -9.55 -9.56 1.18
C VAL A 79 -9.08 -9.10 2.56
N ARG A 80 -9.35 -7.84 2.93
CA ARG A 80 -9.00 -7.28 4.24
C ARG A 80 -9.58 -8.10 5.39
N VAL A 81 -10.85 -8.49 5.31
CA VAL A 81 -11.51 -9.34 6.33
C VAL A 81 -10.83 -10.70 6.44
N VAL A 82 -10.51 -11.34 5.31
CA VAL A 82 -9.83 -12.65 5.31
C VAL A 82 -8.44 -12.52 5.94
N VAL A 83 -7.68 -11.50 5.56
CA VAL A 83 -6.34 -11.25 6.11
C VAL A 83 -6.40 -10.99 7.61
N ALA A 84 -7.37 -10.21 8.09
CA ALA A 84 -7.54 -9.93 9.50
C ALA A 84 -7.82 -11.22 10.32
N CYS A 85 -8.73 -12.06 9.85
CA CYS A 85 -9.06 -13.33 10.51
C CYS A 85 -7.86 -14.29 10.54
N THR A 86 -7.14 -14.42 9.41
CA THR A 86 -5.97 -15.31 9.35
C THR A 86 -4.82 -14.79 10.20
N ALA A 87 -4.57 -13.48 10.20
CA ALA A 87 -3.55 -12.87 11.05
C ALA A 87 -3.87 -13.04 12.54
N ALA A 88 -5.13 -12.90 12.94
CA ALA A 88 -5.57 -13.12 14.30
C ALA A 88 -5.38 -14.58 14.76
N ALA A 89 -5.66 -15.56 13.88
CA ALA A 89 -5.40 -16.97 14.16
C ALA A 89 -3.89 -17.24 14.33
N VAL A 90 -3.05 -16.69 13.45
CA VAL A 90 -1.59 -16.83 13.55
C VAL A 90 -1.08 -16.24 14.87
N VAL A 91 -1.56 -15.05 15.26
CA VAL A 91 -1.18 -14.44 16.54
C VAL A 91 -1.60 -15.31 17.72
N ARG A 92 -2.80 -15.88 17.68
CA ARG A 92 -3.29 -16.80 18.71
C ARG A 92 -2.36 -18.00 18.87
N HIS A 93 -2.02 -18.66 17.76
CA HIS A 93 -1.17 -19.85 17.79
C HIS A 93 0.27 -19.54 18.21
N THR A 94 0.81 -18.37 17.81
CA THR A 94 2.14 -17.95 18.25
C THR A 94 2.15 -17.53 19.71
N ALA A 95 1.12 -16.89 20.21
CA ALA A 95 0.99 -16.50 21.61
C ALA A 95 0.91 -17.72 22.54
N ASP A 96 0.25 -18.78 22.09
CA ASP A 96 0.18 -20.04 22.81
C ASP A 96 1.57 -20.70 22.95
N VAL A 97 2.32 -20.79 21.85
CA VAL A 97 3.65 -21.41 21.83
C VAL A 97 4.68 -20.65 22.69
N TYR A 98 4.60 -19.30 22.70
CA TYR A 98 5.66 -18.47 23.31
C TYR A 98 5.30 -17.86 24.66
N GLY A 99 4.05 -17.87 25.10
CA GLY A 99 3.72 -17.05 26.25
C GLY A 99 2.57 -17.44 27.14
N GLY A 100 1.88 -18.55 26.89
CA GLY A 100 0.77 -18.96 27.77
C GLY A 100 -0.28 -17.86 27.97
N LEU A 101 -0.57 -17.08 26.92
CA LEU A 101 -1.58 -16.01 26.93
C LEU A 101 -3.01 -16.57 26.81
N ASP A 102 -3.18 -17.87 27.03
CA ASP A 102 -4.46 -18.53 26.99
C ASP A 102 -5.42 -17.95 28.03
N GLY A 103 -6.62 -17.55 27.56
CA GLY A 103 -7.62 -16.93 28.41
C GLY A 103 -7.37 -15.45 28.75
N ASN A 104 -6.29 -14.84 28.27
CA ASN A 104 -6.01 -13.44 28.57
C ASN A 104 -6.87 -12.50 27.68
N PRO A 105 -7.69 -11.60 28.27
CA PRO A 105 -8.52 -10.65 27.51
C PRO A 105 -7.70 -9.70 26.63
N VAL A 106 -6.41 -9.51 26.89
CA VAL A 106 -5.49 -8.73 26.06
C VAL A 106 -5.42 -9.29 24.63
N LEU A 107 -5.54 -10.61 24.47
CA LEU A 107 -5.50 -11.23 23.15
C LEU A 107 -6.70 -10.81 22.28
N LEU A 108 -7.87 -10.64 22.87
CA LEU A 108 -9.07 -10.14 22.18
C LEU A 108 -8.89 -8.69 21.72
N LEU A 109 -8.26 -7.84 22.55
CA LEU A 109 -7.94 -6.45 22.18
C LEU A 109 -6.92 -6.40 21.04
N VAL A 110 -5.90 -7.26 21.08
CA VAL A 110 -4.92 -7.38 19.99
C VAL A 110 -5.61 -7.83 18.71
N ALA A 111 -6.49 -8.81 18.78
CA ALA A 111 -7.26 -9.29 17.63
C ALA A 111 -8.16 -8.19 17.03
N PHE A 112 -8.81 -7.41 17.90
CA PHE A 112 -9.60 -6.25 17.49
C PHE A 112 -8.70 -5.21 16.76
N GLY A 113 -7.53 -4.91 17.31
CA GLY A 113 -6.56 -4.02 16.68
C GLY A 113 -6.07 -4.52 15.31
N ILE A 114 -5.83 -5.82 15.17
CA ILE A 114 -5.48 -6.47 13.89
C ILE A 114 -6.62 -6.29 12.88
N GLY A 115 -7.86 -6.51 13.29
CA GLY A 115 -9.03 -6.34 12.42
C GLY A 115 -9.18 -4.90 11.94
N PHE A 116 -8.99 -3.95 12.85
CA PHE A 116 -9.09 -2.51 12.53
C PHE A 116 -7.98 -2.02 11.61
N ALA A 117 -6.74 -2.52 11.75
CA ALA A 117 -5.58 -2.11 10.96
C ALA A 117 -4.66 -3.29 10.60
N PRO A 118 -5.11 -4.26 9.77
CA PRO A 118 -4.32 -5.44 9.41
C PRO A 118 -3.01 -5.07 8.70
N ASP A 119 -3.00 -4.00 7.93
CA ASP A 119 -1.82 -3.53 7.19
C ASP A 119 -0.67 -3.14 8.12
N LEU A 120 -0.98 -2.44 9.23
CA LEU A 120 0.02 -2.08 10.24
C LEU A 120 0.58 -3.33 10.92
N PHE A 121 -0.26 -4.34 11.16
CA PHE A 121 0.16 -5.60 11.74
C PHE A 121 1.10 -6.37 10.81
N ILE A 122 0.77 -6.48 9.52
CA ILE A 122 1.62 -7.13 8.52
C ILE A 122 2.98 -6.44 8.43
N VAL A 123 3.01 -5.10 8.38
CA VAL A 123 4.26 -4.31 8.36
C VAL A 123 5.07 -4.53 9.64
N ALA A 124 4.44 -4.57 10.80
CA ALA A 124 5.13 -4.83 12.07
C ALA A 124 5.72 -6.25 12.13
N MET A 125 4.95 -7.25 11.68
CA MET A 125 5.38 -8.66 11.62
C MET A 125 6.54 -8.85 10.64
N THR A 126 6.44 -8.28 9.44
CA THR A 126 7.52 -8.40 8.44
C THR A 126 8.80 -7.73 8.92
N ARG A 127 8.71 -6.56 9.55
CA ARG A 127 9.90 -5.89 10.13
C ARG A 127 10.56 -6.74 11.22
N ARG A 128 9.78 -7.27 12.16
CA ARG A 128 10.29 -8.12 13.26
C ARG A 128 10.75 -9.48 12.76
N GLY A 129 10.00 -10.10 11.86
CA GLY A 129 10.35 -11.40 11.27
C GLY A 129 11.66 -11.32 10.46
N PHE A 130 11.86 -10.28 9.67
CA PHE A 130 13.13 -10.05 8.97
C PHE A 130 14.29 -9.78 9.93
N GLN A 131 14.07 -9.08 11.05
CA GLN A 131 15.09 -8.89 12.06
C GLN A 131 15.45 -10.19 12.78
N ALA A 132 14.46 -11.02 13.11
CA ALA A 132 14.68 -12.33 13.72
C ALA A 132 15.41 -13.29 12.77
N LEU A 133 15.04 -13.35 11.49
CA LEU A 133 15.73 -14.12 10.46
C LEU A 133 17.15 -13.64 10.22
N LYS A 134 17.38 -12.33 10.24
CA LYS A 134 18.71 -11.75 10.13
C LYS A 134 19.60 -12.14 11.32
N ASN A 135 19.03 -12.14 12.53
CA ASN A 135 19.75 -12.52 13.74
C ASN A 135 20.03 -14.05 13.80
N TRP A 136 19.18 -14.88 13.16
CA TRP A 136 19.39 -16.34 13.10
C TRP A 136 20.38 -16.73 11.99
N GLY A 137 20.50 -15.91 10.94
CA GLY A 137 21.40 -16.12 9.81
C GLY A 137 22.73 -15.38 9.87
N SER A 138 23.13 -14.80 11.04
CA SER A 138 24.33 -13.98 11.17
C SER A 138 25.61 -14.79 10.93
N ARG A 139 25.92 -14.99 9.68
CA ARG A 139 27.27 -14.88 9.14
C ARG A 139 27.42 -13.45 8.63
N ASP A 140 28.56 -12.85 8.93
CA ASP A 140 28.93 -11.46 8.63
C ASP A 140 28.86 -11.08 7.15
N ASP A 141 27.68 -11.10 6.56
CA ASP A 141 27.46 -10.46 5.29
C ASP A 141 27.08 -9.00 5.54
N PRO A 142 27.80 -8.05 4.94
CA PRO A 142 27.48 -6.64 5.07
C PRO A 142 26.02 -6.46 4.63
N ALA A 143 25.25 -5.80 5.49
CA ALA A 143 23.84 -5.51 5.23
C ALA A 143 23.68 -5.04 3.78
N PRO A 144 22.71 -5.59 3.01
CA PRO A 144 22.43 -5.04 1.69
C PRO A 144 22.07 -3.58 1.89
N THR A 145 23.03 -2.76 1.54
CA THR A 145 22.94 -1.32 1.53
C THR A 145 21.79 -0.95 0.64
N THR A 146 20.82 -0.26 1.24
CA THR A 146 19.78 0.49 0.55
C THR A 146 18.82 -0.34 -0.32
N ARG A 147 17.71 -0.82 0.30
CA ARG A 147 16.46 -0.83 -0.46
C ARG A 147 16.31 0.58 -1.02
N PRO A 148 16.10 0.74 -2.34
CA PRO A 148 15.84 2.06 -2.89
C PRO A 148 14.72 2.67 -2.06
N ARG A 149 14.98 3.84 -1.47
CA ARG A 149 14.02 4.56 -0.62
C ARG A 149 12.77 4.75 -1.48
N SER A 150 11.69 4.05 -1.15
CA SER A 150 10.44 4.19 -1.90
C SER A 150 10.01 5.65 -1.80
N LEU A 151 9.90 6.33 -2.94
CA LEU A 151 9.47 7.71 -2.98
C LEU A 151 8.00 7.77 -2.57
N THR A 152 7.73 8.48 -1.48
CA THR A 152 6.38 8.54 -0.90
C THR A 152 5.42 9.35 -1.77
N LEU A 153 4.16 8.92 -1.85
CA LEU A 153 3.08 9.66 -2.50
C LEU A 153 2.74 10.99 -1.78
N LEU A 154 3.12 11.12 -0.50
CA LEU A 154 2.88 12.34 0.27
C LEU A 154 3.62 13.59 -0.27
N MET A 155 4.60 13.40 -1.15
CA MET A 155 5.33 14.49 -1.80
C MET A 155 4.60 15.03 -3.05
N ILE A 156 3.51 14.43 -3.46
CA ILE A 156 2.69 14.87 -4.58
C ILE A 156 1.60 15.78 -4.03
N ASP A 157 1.49 16.99 -4.59
CA ASP A 157 0.51 17.96 -4.15
C ASP A 157 -0.91 17.46 -4.44
N ASP A 158 -1.85 17.84 -3.58
CA ASP A 158 -3.25 17.45 -3.65
C ASP A 158 -3.55 15.96 -3.38
N LEU A 159 -2.55 15.14 -3.01
CA LEU A 159 -2.75 13.78 -2.54
C LEU A 159 -2.97 13.74 -1.03
N SER A 160 -4.24 13.85 -0.59
CA SER A 160 -4.65 13.56 0.78
C SER A 160 -4.47 12.06 1.12
N ARG A 161 -4.48 11.72 2.40
CA ARG A 161 -4.38 10.31 2.84
C ARG A 161 -5.48 9.44 2.23
N ASP A 162 -6.70 9.93 2.12
CA ASP A 162 -7.81 9.18 1.50
C ASP A 162 -7.57 8.92 0.01
N LYS A 163 -6.98 9.89 -0.72
CA LYS A 163 -6.59 9.72 -2.11
C LYS A 163 -5.43 8.71 -2.26
N ILE A 164 -4.48 8.72 -1.32
CA ILE A 164 -3.38 7.72 -1.28
C ILE A 164 -3.93 6.32 -1.00
N ASP A 165 -4.81 6.16 -0.03
CA ASP A 165 -5.48 4.89 0.26
C ASP A 165 -6.22 4.38 -0.99
N ARG A 166 -6.81 5.30 -1.75
CA ARG A 166 -7.50 5.00 -3.00
C ARG A 166 -6.56 4.54 -4.11
N LEU A 167 -5.40 5.16 -4.22
CA LEU A 167 -4.34 4.75 -5.16
C LEU A 167 -3.74 3.40 -4.79
N SER A 168 -3.70 3.05 -3.51
CA SER A 168 -3.16 1.75 -3.06
C SER A 168 -4.02 0.56 -3.49
N GLU A 169 -5.32 0.75 -3.74
CA GLU A 169 -6.22 -0.33 -4.18
C GLU A 169 -5.85 -0.95 -5.53
N PRO A 170 -5.54 -0.16 -6.58
CA PRO A 170 -4.96 -0.69 -7.80
C PRO A 170 -3.46 -1.03 -7.70
N GLY A 171 -2.85 -0.96 -6.50
CA GLY A 171 -1.45 -1.31 -6.27
C GLY A 171 -0.46 -0.17 -6.48
N ILE A 172 -0.91 1.08 -6.36
CA ILE A 172 -0.05 2.26 -6.51
C ILE A 172 0.36 2.77 -5.13
N ASP A 173 1.47 2.25 -4.60
CA ASP A 173 1.92 2.50 -3.23
C ASP A 173 3.04 3.55 -3.13
N ASN A 174 3.59 3.98 -4.25
CA ASN A 174 4.70 4.94 -4.30
C ASN A 174 4.70 5.76 -5.60
N ALA A 175 5.44 6.87 -5.58
CA ALA A 175 5.52 7.79 -6.72
C ALA A 175 6.18 7.14 -7.95
N GLN A 176 7.08 6.16 -7.79
CA GLN A 176 7.72 5.47 -8.90
C GLN A 176 6.73 4.62 -9.70
N ILE A 177 5.81 3.96 -8.99
CA ILE A 177 4.74 3.19 -9.64
C ILE A 177 3.76 4.15 -10.32
N LEU A 178 3.37 5.24 -9.64
CA LEU A 178 2.45 6.24 -10.20
C LEU A 178 3.02 6.90 -11.47
N ALA A 179 4.30 7.28 -11.47
CA ALA A 179 4.98 7.91 -12.61
C ALA A 179 4.94 7.09 -13.91
N ARG A 180 4.79 5.78 -13.80
CA ARG A 180 4.76 4.83 -14.93
C ARG A 180 3.36 4.43 -15.35
N GLN A 181 2.32 4.90 -14.68
CA GLN A 181 0.96 4.50 -14.97
C GLN A 181 0.45 5.11 -16.27
N ASN A 182 -0.45 4.38 -16.91
CA ASN A 182 -1.21 4.91 -18.03
C ASN A 182 -2.49 5.57 -17.46
N PRO A 183 -2.71 6.88 -17.69
CA PRO A 183 -3.87 7.58 -17.14
C PRO A 183 -5.21 6.99 -17.59
N PHE A 184 -5.32 6.46 -18.81
CA PHE A 184 -6.53 5.83 -19.31
C PHE A 184 -6.85 4.49 -18.63
N LEU A 185 -5.84 3.77 -18.10
CA LEU A 185 -6.05 2.54 -17.34
C LEU A 185 -6.44 2.84 -15.88
N LEU A 186 -6.08 4.01 -15.38
CA LEU A 186 -6.47 4.45 -14.04
C LEU A 186 -7.87 5.07 -13.99
N LEU A 187 -8.29 5.74 -15.05
CA LEU A 187 -9.59 6.43 -15.13
C LEU A 187 -10.78 5.52 -14.72
N PRO A 188 -10.92 4.27 -15.20
CA PRO A 188 -12.03 3.41 -14.78
C PRO A 188 -11.86 2.82 -13.38
N ARG A 189 -10.72 3.03 -12.73
CA ARG A 189 -10.40 2.46 -11.40
C ARG A 189 -10.44 3.50 -10.28
N LEU A 190 -10.40 4.76 -10.64
CA LEU A 190 -10.33 5.89 -9.70
C LEU A 190 -11.49 6.86 -9.98
N PRO A 191 -12.08 7.45 -8.95
CA PRO A 191 -13.19 8.39 -9.07
C PRO A 191 -12.72 9.82 -9.37
N TYR A 192 -11.67 9.97 -10.13
CA TYR A 192 -11.05 11.26 -10.42
C TYR A 192 -11.06 11.53 -11.91
N ASP A 193 -11.14 12.80 -12.27
CA ASP A 193 -11.08 13.19 -13.67
C ASP A 193 -9.69 12.93 -14.27
N LEU A 194 -9.66 12.83 -15.60
CA LEU A 194 -8.43 12.52 -16.33
C LEU A 194 -7.37 13.61 -16.14
N GLY A 195 -7.75 14.89 -16.03
CA GLY A 195 -6.84 15.99 -15.82
C GLY A 195 -6.08 15.88 -14.51
N LEU A 196 -6.79 15.54 -13.43
CA LEU A 196 -6.20 15.34 -12.11
C LEU A 196 -5.24 14.13 -12.08
N ILE A 197 -5.63 13.02 -12.72
CA ILE A 197 -4.77 11.84 -12.84
C ILE A 197 -3.48 12.17 -13.61
N VAL A 198 -3.58 12.91 -14.70
CA VAL A 198 -2.43 13.35 -15.51
C VAL A 198 -1.52 14.28 -14.71
N ASP A 199 -2.10 15.19 -13.92
CA ASP A 199 -1.36 16.08 -13.03
C ASP A 199 -0.54 15.31 -12.00
N TRP A 200 -1.15 14.34 -11.30
CA TRP A 200 -0.45 13.50 -10.34
C TRP A 200 0.67 12.66 -10.97
N ILE A 201 0.44 12.11 -12.16
CA ILE A 201 1.48 11.35 -12.89
C ILE A 201 2.62 12.29 -13.29
N GLY A 202 2.33 13.51 -13.76
CA GLY A 202 3.35 14.51 -14.11
C GLY A 202 4.18 14.94 -12.90
N GLN A 203 3.56 15.17 -11.75
CA GLN A 203 4.26 15.45 -10.50
C GLN A 203 5.10 14.25 -10.04
N ALA A 204 4.57 13.03 -10.16
CA ALA A 204 5.31 11.81 -9.81
C ALA A 204 6.52 11.60 -10.71
N GLN A 205 6.42 11.88 -12.01
CA GLN A 205 7.56 11.84 -12.94
C GLN A 205 8.63 12.86 -12.55
N LEU A 206 8.25 14.10 -12.22
CA LEU A 206 9.18 15.10 -11.72
C LEU A 206 9.87 14.63 -10.44
N TYR A 207 9.11 14.10 -9.48
CA TYR A 207 9.65 13.65 -8.21
C TYR A 207 10.65 12.48 -8.39
N VAL A 208 10.35 11.53 -9.26
CA VAL A 208 11.26 10.41 -9.58
C VAL A 208 12.56 10.92 -10.21
N LEU A 209 12.47 11.95 -11.03
CA LEU A 209 13.60 12.54 -11.73
C LEU A 209 14.55 13.29 -10.79
N VAL A 210 14.01 14.15 -9.90
CA VAL A 210 14.82 15.10 -9.11
C VAL A 210 15.03 14.70 -7.65
N LYS A 211 14.20 13.81 -7.09
CA LYS A 211 14.17 13.36 -5.68
C LYS A 211 13.84 14.48 -4.67
N ASP A 212 13.86 14.14 -3.37
CA ASP A 212 13.34 15.00 -2.29
C ASP A 212 13.99 16.38 -2.22
N GLU A 213 15.32 16.44 -2.24
CA GLU A 213 16.07 17.68 -1.98
C GLU A 213 15.88 18.73 -3.06
N LYS A 214 15.82 18.32 -4.30
CA LYS A 214 15.70 19.23 -5.46
C LYS A 214 14.25 19.60 -5.77
N LEU A 215 13.29 18.76 -5.35
CA LEU A 215 11.88 19.02 -5.58
C LEU A 215 11.41 20.28 -4.85
N ALA A 216 11.85 20.49 -3.61
CA ALA A 216 11.52 21.70 -2.85
C ALA A 216 12.04 22.97 -3.55
N ALA A 217 13.30 22.96 -4.00
CA ALA A 217 13.89 24.09 -4.71
C ALA A 217 13.18 24.41 -6.04
N LEU A 218 12.70 23.38 -6.76
CA LEU A 218 11.92 23.59 -7.97
C LEU A 218 10.54 24.20 -7.69
N ARG A 219 9.90 23.82 -6.60
CA ARG A 219 8.61 24.39 -6.17
C ARG A 219 8.71 25.86 -5.78
N GLU A 220 9.82 26.29 -5.18
CA GLU A 220 10.09 27.71 -4.90
C GLU A 220 10.09 28.58 -6.16
N ILE A 221 10.50 28.02 -7.29
CA ILE A 221 10.46 28.70 -8.59
C ILE A 221 9.24 28.34 -9.44
N PHE A 222 8.17 27.84 -8.79
CA PHE A 222 6.87 27.49 -9.40
C PHE A 222 6.95 26.40 -10.49
N ILE A 223 7.83 25.42 -10.35
CA ILE A 223 7.83 24.19 -11.16
C ILE A 223 7.18 23.08 -10.34
N ARG A 224 5.97 22.70 -10.73
CA ARG A 224 5.15 21.76 -10.01
C ARG A 224 5.23 20.34 -10.60
N ASP A 225 5.32 20.23 -11.90
CA ASP A 225 5.30 18.96 -12.63
C ASP A 225 6.40 18.88 -13.70
N VAL A 226 6.51 17.72 -14.33
CA VAL A 226 7.50 17.48 -15.39
C VAL A 226 7.25 18.33 -16.65
N PHE A 227 6.00 18.74 -16.90
CA PHE A 227 5.66 19.56 -18.05
C PHE A 227 6.13 21.01 -17.84
N ASP A 228 5.92 21.55 -16.64
CA ASP A 228 6.45 22.87 -16.27
C ASP A 228 7.97 22.89 -16.41
N LEU A 229 8.65 21.83 -15.91
CA LEU A 229 10.09 21.69 -16.03
C LEU A 229 10.52 21.69 -17.51
N HIS A 230 9.87 20.88 -18.34
CA HIS A 230 10.20 20.75 -19.76
C HIS A 230 10.04 22.06 -20.52
N VAL A 231 8.89 22.75 -20.36
CA VAL A 231 8.62 24.03 -21.02
C VAL A 231 9.59 25.13 -20.57
N ARG A 232 9.86 25.23 -19.27
CA ARG A 232 10.72 26.29 -18.73
C ARG A 232 12.19 26.05 -19.01
N LEU A 233 12.65 24.80 -19.15
CA LEU A 233 14.02 24.51 -19.59
C LEU A 233 14.27 24.93 -21.03
N GLN A 234 13.24 25.04 -21.87
CA GLN A 234 13.34 25.55 -23.24
C GLN A 234 13.34 27.08 -23.29
N CYS A 235 12.95 27.76 -22.20
CA CYS A 235 12.96 29.21 -22.10
C CYS A 235 14.31 29.71 -21.60
N ASP A 236 15.01 30.54 -22.39
CA ASP A 236 16.34 31.06 -22.04
C ASP A 236 16.35 31.87 -20.73
N HIS A 237 15.25 32.57 -20.41
CA HIS A 237 15.14 33.37 -19.19
C HIS A 237 14.91 32.52 -17.93
N ALA A 238 14.25 31.37 -18.03
CA ALA A 238 13.93 30.52 -16.90
C ALA A 238 15.02 29.45 -16.60
N ARG A 239 15.74 29.02 -17.64
CA ARG A 239 16.75 28.00 -17.59
C ARG A 239 17.83 28.21 -16.50
N PRO A 240 18.43 29.43 -16.35
CA PRO A 240 19.47 29.63 -15.33
C PRO A 240 18.99 29.40 -13.90
N ALA A 241 17.75 29.78 -13.57
CA ALA A 241 17.18 29.57 -12.26
C ALA A 241 16.99 28.07 -11.99
N ILE A 242 16.56 27.32 -13.00
CA ILE A 242 16.38 25.87 -12.92
C ILE A 242 17.73 25.16 -12.76
N CYS A 243 18.75 25.56 -13.53
CA CYS A 243 20.10 25.03 -13.43
C CYS A 243 20.66 25.23 -12.03
N THR A 244 20.43 26.40 -11.43
CA THR A 244 20.84 26.70 -10.04
C THR A 244 20.08 25.82 -9.04
N ALA A 245 18.76 25.71 -9.15
CA ALA A 245 17.92 24.89 -8.26
C ALA A 245 18.27 23.40 -8.34
N LEU A 246 18.59 22.89 -9.52
CA LEU A 246 18.98 21.50 -9.73
C LEU A 246 20.47 21.25 -9.49
N GLY A 247 21.32 22.30 -9.43
CA GLY A 247 22.76 22.17 -9.35
C GLY A 247 23.35 21.48 -10.59
N ILE A 248 22.84 21.79 -11.78
CA ILE A 248 23.27 21.24 -13.07
C ILE A 248 23.79 22.32 -13.99
N SER A 249 24.66 21.93 -14.93
CA SER A 249 25.14 22.82 -15.98
C SER A 249 24.10 23.00 -17.09
N ASP A 250 24.30 24.03 -17.91
CA ASP A 250 23.42 24.29 -19.08
C ASP A 250 23.45 23.14 -20.09
N ALA A 251 24.61 22.47 -20.25
CA ALA A 251 24.73 21.29 -21.09
C ALA A 251 23.92 20.09 -20.57
N GLU A 252 23.92 19.87 -19.26
CA GLU A 252 23.12 18.83 -18.60
C GLU A 252 21.62 19.14 -18.69
N ALA A 253 21.23 20.42 -18.56
CA ALA A 253 19.87 20.87 -18.76
C ALA A 253 19.38 20.58 -20.19
N ALA A 254 20.20 20.89 -21.21
CA ALA A 254 19.89 20.55 -22.60
C ALA A 254 19.82 19.04 -22.85
N ALA A 255 20.64 18.23 -22.18
CA ALA A 255 20.57 16.76 -22.24
C ALA A 255 19.28 16.24 -21.59
N LEU A 256 18.84 16.84 -20.49
CA LEU A 256 17.60 16.49 -19.80
C LEU A 256 16.37 16.75 -20.69
N VAL A 257 16.33 17.88 -21.39
CA VAL A 257 15.25 18.15 -22.35
C VAL A 257 15.19 17.10 -23.43
N ARG A 258 16.33 16.74 -24.02
CA ARG A 258 16.38 15.68 -25.05
C ARG A 258 15.91 14.34 -24.48
N GLN A 259 16.34 13.98 -23.28
CA GLN A 259 15.91 12.75 -22.62
C GLN A 259 14.39 12.70 -22.41
N LEU A 260 13.78 13.82 -22.01
CA LEU A 260 12.33 13.93 -21.87
C LEU A 260 11.62 13.82 -23.22
N ASP A 261 12.14 14.48 -24.26
CA ASP A 261 11.55 14.41 -25.61
C ASP A 261 11.64 13.00 -26.22
N GLU A 262 12.66 12.24 -25.88
CA GLU A 262 12.85 10.86 -26.32
C GLU A 262 12.07 9.82 -25.49
N ASP A 263 11.56 10.21 -24.30
CA ASP A 263 10.79 9.30 -23.43
C ASP A 263 9.37 9.10 -23.99
N PRO A 264 9.01 7.91 -24.45
CA PRO A 264 7.68 7.63 -24.98
C PRO A 264 6.57 7.72 -23.93
N SER A 265 6.92 7.61 -22.64
CA SER A 265 5.99 7.78 -21.53
C SER A 265 5.60 9.25 -21.36
N PHE A 266 6.59 10.13 -21.35
CA PHE A 266 6.40 11.56 -21.29
C PHE A 266 5.67 12.09 -22.54
N ALA A 267 6.05 11.65 -23.73
CA ALA A 267 5.42 12.08 -24.98
C ALA A 267 3.91 11.78 -24.99
N ARG A 268 3.52 10.56 -24.62
CA ARG A 268 2.10 10.17 -24.53
C ARG A 268 1.35 10.99 -23.47
N LEU A 269 1.95 11.19 -22.31
CA LEU A 269 1.32 11.96 -21.23
C LEU A 269 1.12 13.42 -21.63
N ARG A 270 2.09 14.02 -22.36
CA ARG A 270 2.01 15.37 -22.91
C ARG A 270 0.89 15.50 -23.94
N GLU A 271 0.72 14.55 -24.84
CA GLU A 271 -0.40 14.54 -25.80
C GLU A 271 -1.76 14.57 -25.09
N VAL A 272 -1.91 13.73 -24.05
CA VAL A 272 -3.14 13.70 -23.25
C VAL A 272 -3.37 15.05 -22.55
N ARG A 273 -2.32 15.66 -21.96
CA ARG A 273 -2.43 16.96 -21.29
C ARG A 273 -2.84 18.05 -22.27
N VAL A 274 -2.23 18.09 -23.46
CA VAL A 274 -2.58 19.08 -24.49
C VAL A 274 -4.04 18.93 -24.95
N ALA A 275 -4.52 17.70 -25.08
CA ALA A 275 -5.90 17.42 -25.45
C ALA A 275 -6.93 17.82 -24.37
N LEU A 276 -6.50 17.95 -23.11
CA LEU A 276 -7.35 18.34 -21.97
C LEU A 276 -7.42 19.86 -21.74
N VAL A 277 -6.48 20.61 -22.31
CA VAL A 277 -6.52 22.09 -22.24
C VAL A 277 -7.39 22.57 -23.39
N PRO A 278 -8.54 23.22 -23.10
CA PRO A 278 -9.46 23.73 -24.13
C PRO A 278 -8.83 24.83 -24.97
#